data_bcd8ae3c0b7ab792c038cbca9969c8a6
#
_entry.id   bcd8ae3c0b7ab792c038cbca9969c8a6
#
_cell.length_a   1.000
_cell.length_b   1.000
_cell.length_c   1.000
_cell.angle_alpha   90.00
_cell.angle_beta   90.00
_cell.angle_gamma   90.00
#
_symmetry.space_group_name_H-M   'P 1'
#
loop_
_entity.id
_entity.type
_entity.pdbx_description
1 polymer ?
#
loop_
_entity_poly.entity_id
_entity_poly.type
_entity_poly.pdbx_seq_one_letter_code
_entity_poly.pdbx_strand_id
1 'polypeptide(L)'
;MSSKQPRKQRLAHYTAPYHRRHREMSSPIDKGLRERQLSRGFMYPRAMPVKKGDRVMIVRGEGKSKSATAVSLVDRKARKVYVEGFTYFKSDGTELQRPIDASNLVIINPDWSDIRRRKVLNRINESVDWTDEVISDLEAAEDEYEAENVEPSEEEGEGSEEEVTEEETDYSKMSVAELKDVLKEKGLPVSGKKADLIERLQGDSK
;
A
#
# COMPACT_ATOMS: atom_id res chain seq x y z
N MET A 1 26.23 -20.38 -14.55
CA MET A 1 25.32 -20.71 -15.66
C MET A 1 24.17 -21.55 -15.13
N SER A 2 22.93 -21.20 -15.43
CA SER A 2 21.78 -22.04 -15.09
C SER A 2 21.64 -23.13 -16.16
N SER A 3 21.51 -24.40 -15.73
CA SER A 3 21.27 -25.52 -16.64
C SER A 3 19.90 -25.39 -17.29
N LYS A 4 19.76 -25.75 -18.56
CA LYS A 4 18.47 -25.85 -19.26
C LYS A 4 17.60 -27.02 -18.77
N GLN A 5 18.16 -27.98 -18.03
CA GLN A 5 17.43 -29.15 -17.52
C GLN A 5 16.54 -28.76 -16.33
N PRO A 6 15.21 -29.03 -16.36
CA PRO A 6 14.27 -28.67 -15.30
C PRO A 6 14.63 -29.26 -13.93
N ARG A 7 15.15 -30.51 -13.90
CA ARG A 7 15.60 -31.16 -12.66
C ARG A 7 16.72 -30.37 -11.98
N LYS A 8 17.73 -29.93 -12.73
CA LYS A 8 18.86 -29.15 -12.21
C LYS A 8 18.43 -27.76 -11.77
N GLN A 9 17.48 -27.14 -12.49
CA GLN A 9 16.91 -25.84 -12.10
C GLN A 9 16.18 -25.94 -10.77
N ARG A 10 15.33 -26.95 -10.59
CA ARG A 10 14.63 -27.21 -9.31
C ARG A 10 15.62 -27.44 -8.18
N LEU A 11 16.63 -28.30 -8.38
CA LEU A 11 17.64 -28.56 -7.37
C LEU A 11 18.38 -27.27 -6.99
N ALA A 12 18.84 -26.46 -7.97
CA ALA A 12 19.49 -25.18 -7.72
C ALA A 12 18.60 -24.19 -6.98
N HIS A 13 17.29 -24.21 -7.23
CA HIS A 13 16.32 -23.40 -6.51
C HIS A 13 16.20 -23.80 -5.04
N TYR A 14 16.06 -25.09 -4.73
CA TYR A 14 15.91 -25.56 -3.35
C TYR A 14 17.21 -25.48 -2.54
N THR A 15 18.35 -25.74 -3.15
CA THR A 15 19.66 -25.71 -2.49
C THR A 15 20.31 -24.33 -2.46
N ALA A 16 19.67 -23.31 -3.04
CA ALA A 16 20.23 -21.97 -3.13
C ALA A 16 20.53 -21.40 -1.71
N PRO A 17 21.72 -20.84 -1.48
CA PRO A 17 22.07 -20.17 -0.23
C PRO A 17 21.28 -18.87 -0.05
N TYR A 18 21.19 -18.36 1.19
CA TYR A 18 20.36 -17.19 1.52
C TYR A 18 20.71 -15.93 0.72
N HIS A 19 21.99 -15.67 0.47
CA HIS A 19 22.39 -14.49 -0.32
C HIS A 19 21.88 -14.54 -1.78
N ARG A 20 21.76 -15.74 -2.35
CA ARG A 20 21.17 -15.93 -3.67
C ARG A 20 19.67 -15.77 -3.63
N ARG A 21 18.99 -16.38 -2.62
CA ARG A 21 17.55 -16.24 -2.43
C ARG A 21 17.16 -14.77 -2.24
N HIS A 22 17.93 -14.01 -1.48
CA HIS A 22 17.72 -12.58 -1.31
C HIS A 22 17.73 -11.81 -2.63
N ARG A 23 18.67 -12.12 -3.53
CA ARG A 23 18.72 -11.49 -4.86
C ARG A 23 17.58 -11.96 -5.79
N GLU A 24 17.16 -13.21 -5.65
CA GLU A 24 16.02 -13.75 -6.42
C GLU A 24 14.67 -13.11 -6.00
N MET A 25 14.58 -12.56 -4.78
CA MET A 25 13.42 -11.82 -4.27
C MET A 25 13.53 -10.33 -4.57
N SER A 26 13.83 -9.98 -5.81
CA SER A 26 13.89 -8.59 -6.26
C SER A 26 12.60 -8.21 -6.96
N SER A 27 12.10 -7.01 -6.64
CA SER A 27 10.96 -6.38 -7.30
C SER A 27 11.44 -5.20 -8.14
N PRO A 28 10.78 -4.90 -9.27
CA PRO A 28 11.07 -3.68 -10.01
C PRO A 28 10.73 -2.45 -9.16
N ILE A 29 11.50 -1.39 -9.35
CA ILE A 29 11.15 -0.06 -8.86
C ILE A 29 10.22 0.58 -9.89
N ASP A 30 9.26 1.37 -9.45
CA ASP A 30 8.33 2.01 -10.35
C ASP A 30 9.05 2.85 -11.41
N LYS A 31 8.48 2.82 -12.62
CA LYS A 31 9.10 3.47 -13.78
C LYS A 31 9.06 4.99 -13.64
N GLY A 32 7.93 5.54 -13.19
CA GLY A 32 7.74 6.98 -13.00
C GLY A 32 8.70 7.53 -11.94
N LEU A 33 8.84 6.82 -10.80
CA LEU A 33 9.81 7.18 -9.78
C LEU A 33 11.24 7.21 -10.32
N ARG A 34 11.65 6.19 -11.09
CA ARG A 34 13.00 6.16 -11.68
C ARG A 34 13.25 7.30 -12.66
N GLU A 35 12.27 7.67 -13.47
CA GLU A 35 12.36 8.79 -14.41
C GLU A 35 12.44 10.13 -13.68
N ARG A 36 11.64 10.31 -12.59
CA ARG A 36 11.68 11.50 -11.74
C ARG A 36 13.03 11.66 -11.05
N GLN A 37 13.59 10.59 -10.49
CA GLN A 37 14.89 10.64 -9.84
C GLN A 37 16.03 10.86 -10.85
N LEU A 38 15.92 10.31 -12.06
CA LEU A 38 16.87 10.55 -13.13
C LEU A 38 16.91 12.02 -13.54
N SER A 39 15.78 12.73 -13.57
CA SER A 39 15.74 14.16 -13.85
C SER A 39 16.40 15.01 -12.75
N ARG A 40 16.49 14.50 -11.52
CA ARG A 40 17.23 15.08 -10.39
C ARG A 40 18.72 14.73 -10.38
N GLY A 41 19.16 13.89 -11.30
CA GLY A 41 20.56 13.42 -11.42
C GLY A 41 20.87 12.12 -10.69
N PHE A 42 19.87 11.44 -10.11
CA PHE A 42 20.03 10.17 -9.41
C PHE A 42 19.56 9.01 -10.29
N MET A 43 20.45 8.09 -10.60
CA MET A 43 20.11 6.89 -11.35
C MET A 43 19.71 5.76 -10.41
N TYR A 44 18.47 5.28 -10.52
CA TYR A 44 17.97 4.13 -9.76
C TYR A 44 18.13 2.82 -10.54
N PRO A 45 18.42 1.70 -9.87
CA PRO A 45 18.45 0.40 -10.52
C PRO A 45 17.04 0.01 -10.98
N ARG A 46 16.97 -0.83 -12.01
CA ARG A 46 15.66 -1.33 -12.50
C ARG A 46 14.88 -2.11 -11.45
N ALA A 47 15.57 -2.88 -10.62
CA ALA A 47 14.96 -3.73 -9.60
C ALA A 47 15.88 -3.83 -8.38
N MET A 48 15.29 -3.98 -7.21
CA MET A 48 15.99 -4.13 -5.93
C MET A 48 15.40 -5.29 -5.13
N PRO A 49 16.21 -5.94 -4.26
CA PRO A 49 15.70 -6.91 -3.29
C PRO A 49 14.73 -6.24 -2.33
N VAL A 50 13.54 -6.83 -2.17
CA VAL A 50 12.51 -6.34 -1.26
C VAL A 50 12.97 -6.50 0.18
N LYS A 51 12.67 -5.50 1.01
CA LYS A 51 12.92 -5.48 2.46
C LYS A 51 11.65 -5.16 3.24
N LYS A 52 11.70 -5.42 4.53
CA LYS A 52 10.69 -4.94 5.47
C LYS A 52 10.76 -3.41 5.53
N GLY A 53 9.61 -2.76 5.54
CA GLY A 53 9.50 -1.30 5.53
C GLY A 53 9.38 -0.68 4.14
N ASP A 54 9.68 -1.44 3.06
CA ASP A 54 9.44 -0.92 1.70
C ASP A 54 7.94 -0.71 1.48
N ARG A 55 7.57 0.40 0.86
CA ARG A 55 6.20 0.59 0.36
C ARG A 55 6.09 0.05 -1.06
N VAL A 56 5.15 -0.85 -1.24
CA VAL A 56 5.00 -1.63 -2.47
C VAL A 56 3.57 -1.62 -2.96
N MET A 57 3.40 -1.71 -4.28
CA MET A 57 2.12 -1.90 -4.93
C MET A 57 2.02 -3.33 -5.47
N ILE A 58 0.87 -3.97 -5.30
CA ILE A 58 0.59 -5.31 -5.84
C ILE A 58 0.06 -5.16 -7.27
N VAL A 59 0.81 -5.69 -8.24
CA VAL A 59 0.45 -5.56 -9.67
C VAL A 59 -0.37 -6.75 -10.17
N ARG A 60 -0.20 -7.93 -9.57
CA ARG A 60 -0.82 -9.17 -10.03
C ARG A 60 -1.42 -9.95 -8.87
N GLY A 61 -2.55 -10.57 -9.15
CA GLY A 61 -3.26 -11.44 -8.21
C GLY A 61 -4.49 -10.78 -7.61
N GLU A 62 -5.06 -11.39 -6.60
CA GLU A 62 -6.25 -10.90 -5.88
C GLU A 62 -5.81 -9.65 -5.16
N GLY A 63 -5.30 -9.11 -4.57
CA GLY A 63 -4.87 -7.86 -3.95
C GLY A 63 -4.30 -6.80 -4.92
N LYS A 64 -4.56 -6.94 -6.24
CA LYS A 64 -4.11 -5.93 -7.18
C LYS A 64 -4.76 -4.58 -6.84
N SER A 65 -3.95 -3.65 -6.41
CA SER A 65 -4.36 -2.31 -6.00
C SER A 65 -3.39 -1.28 -6.56
N LYS A 66 -3.86 -0.06 -6.68
CA LYS A 66 -3.02 1.11 -6.94
C LYS A 66 -2.54 1.77 -5.64
N SER A 67 -3.03 1.33 -4.49
CA SER A 67 -2.55 1.79 -3.19
C SER A 67 -1.18 1.20 -2.86
N ALA A 68 -0.32 1.99 -2.24
CA ALA A 68 0.94 1.53 -1.70
C ALA A 68 0.74 1.02 -0.27
N THR A 69 1.28 -0.15 0.01
CA THR A 69 1.22 -0.78 1.33
C THR A 69 2.60 -1.18 1.80
N ALA A 70 2.82 -1.19 3.10
CA ALA A 70 4.12 -1.51 3.67
C ALA A 70 4.38 -3.03 3.68
N VAL A 71 5.63 -3.42 3.49
CA VAL A 71 6.07 -4.81 3.63
C VAL A 71 6.27 -5.14 5.10
N SER A 72 5.44 -6.05 5.64
CA SER A 72 5.50 -6.50 7.03
C SER A 72 6.62 -7.51 7.28
N LEU A 73 6.77 -8.49 6.38
CA LEU A 73 7.73 -9.59 6.54
C LEU A 73 8.25 -10.08 5.19
N VAL A 74 9.53 -10.45 5.14
CA VAL A 74 10.17 -11.10 3.98
C VAL A 74 10.72 -12.47 4.36
N ASP A 75 10.04 -13.54 3.94
CA ASP A 75 10.50 -14.92 4.16
C ASP A 75 11.42 -15.38 3.02
N ARG A 76 12.71 -15.33 3.28
CA ARG A 76 13.75 -15.78 2.32
C ARG A 76 13.78 -17.30 2.14
N LYS A 77 13.25 -18.07 3.09
CA LYS A 77 13.20 -19.54 3.00
C LYS A 77 12.12 -19.97 2.03
N ALA A 78 10.91 -19.46 2.19
CA ALA A 78 9.78 -19.69 1.30
C ALA A 78 9.84 -18.82 0.02
N ARG A 79 10.67 -17.77 -0.01
CA ARG A 79 10.73 -16.74 -1.06
C ARG A 79 9.41 -16.01 -1.24
N LYS A 80 8.77 -15.67 -0.14
CA LYS A 80 7.51 -14.95 -0.10
C LYS A 80 7.66 -13.64 0.64
N VAL A 81 6.87 -12.68 0.23
CA VAL A 81 6.75 -11.37 0.85
C VAL A 81 5.34 -11.27 1.42
N TYR A 82 5.23 -10.72 2.61
CA TYR A 82 3.96 -10.43 3.27
C TYR A 82 3.80 -8.92 3.37
N VAL A 83 2.62 -8.45 3.00
CA VAL A 83 2.28 -7.03 2.92
C VAL A 83 1.16 -6.77 3.92
N GLU A 84 1.17 -5.59 4.55
CA GLU A 84 0.15 -5.18 5.51
C GLU A 84 -1.21 -5.07 4.81
N GLY A 85 -2.29 -5.35 5.55
CA GLY A 85 -3.66 -5.33 5.03
C GLY A 85 -4.01 -6.45 4.03
N PHE A 86 -3.06 -7.29 3.61
CA PHE A 86 -3.33 -8.37 2.66
C PHE A 86 -3.37 -9.73 3.35
N THR A 87 -4.57 -10.12 3.76
CA THR A 87 -4.82 -11.30 4.58
C THR A 87 -5.80 -12.28 3.92
N TYR A 88 -5.95 -13.45 4.49
CA TYR A 88 -6.99 -14.40 4.16
C TYR A 88 -7.45 -15.14 5.43
N PHE A 89 -8.71 -15.53 5.48
CA PHE A 89 -9.27 -16.29 6.59
C PHE A 89 -9.17 -17.79 6.33
N LYS A 90 -8.73 -18.52 7.34
CA LYS A 90 -8.86 -19.98 7.35
C LYS A 90 -10.30 -20.40 7.68
N SER A 91 -10.62 -21.70 7.47
CA SER A 91 -11.90 -22.30 7.90
C SER A 91 -12.17 -22.15 9.40
N ASP A 92 -11.12 -22.01 10.21
CA ASP A 92 -11.19 -21.82 11.67
C ASP A 92 -11.48 -20.37 12.08
N GLY A 93 -11.64 -19.43 11.12
CA GLY A 93 -11.80 -18.00 11.36
C GLY A 93 -10.50 -17.26 11.69
N THR A 94 -9.35 -17.95 11.72
CA THR A 94 -8.05 -17.32 11.98
C THR A 94 -7.59 -16.53 10.75
N GLU A 95 -7.25 -15.27 10.96
CA GLU A 95 -6.67 -14.39 9.94
C GLU A 95 -5.18 -14.64 9.77
N LEU A 96 -4.75 -14.79 8.53
CA LEU A 96 -3.34 -14.98 8.18
C LEU A 96 -2.94 -14.06 7.04
N GLN A 97 -1.73 -13.53 7.12
CA GLN A 97 -1.16 -12.75 6.01
C GLN A 97 -0.95 -13.64 4.78
N ARG A 98 -1.35 -13.15 3.61
CA ARG A 98 -1.24 -13.87 2.35
C ARG A 98 0.16 -13.72 1.75
N PRO A 99 0.84 -14.83 1.39
CA PRO A 99 2.17 -14.79 0.81
C PRO A 99 2.11 -14.34 -0.67
N ILE A 100 2.92 -13.34 -1.02
CA ILE A 100 3.04 -12.80 -2.38
C ILE A 100 4.43 -13.08 -2.93
N ASP A 101 4.55 -13.32 -4.23
CA ASP A 101 5.85 -13.39 -4.90
C ASP A 101 6.41 -11.98 -5.17
N ALA A 102 7.70 -11.77 -4.92
CA ALA A 102 8.36 -10.49 -5.16
C ALA A 102 8.21 -9.98 -6.60
N SER A 103 8.06 -10.89 -7.58
CA SER A 103 7.82 -10.54 -8.99
C SER A 103 6.44 -9.91 -9.26
N ASN A 104 5.50 -10.04 -8.32
CA ASN A 104 4.15 -9.47 -8.42
C ASN A 104 4.03 -8.12 -7.71
N LEU A 105 5.11 -7.63 -7.14
CA LEU A 105 5.22 -6.36 -6.45
C LEU A 105 6.01 -5.35 -7.28
N VAL A 106 5.70 -4.07 -7.11
CA VAL A 106 6.48 -2.92 -7.60
C VAL A 106 6.81 -2.06 -6.39
N ILE A 107 8.07 -1.69 -6.21
CA ILE A 107 8.52 -0.81 -5.13
C ILE A 107 8.24 0.62 -5.56
N ILE A 108 7.48 1.34 -4.74
CA ILE A 108 7.14 2.76 -4.94
C ILE A 108 8.05 3.62 -4.06
N ASN A 109 8.20 3.24 -2.78
CA ASN A 109 9.04 3.95 -1.85
C ASN A 109 9.96 2.94 -1.13
N PRO A 110 11.25 2.91 -1.49
CA PRO A 110 12.22 1.98 -0.90
C PRO A 110 12.78 2.53 0.42
N ASP A 111 12.81 1.74 1.47
CA ASP A 111 13.47 2.07 2.73
C ASP A 111 15.01 2.14 2.57
N TRP A 112 15.59 3.31 2.84
CA TRP A 112 17.04 3.56 2.74
C TRP A 112 17.78 3.44 4.07
N SER A 113 17.18 3.01 5.13
CA SER A 113 17.81 2.85 6.46
C SER A 113 19.03 1.90 6.44
N ASP A 114 19.04 0.90 5.52
CA ASP A 114 20.13 -0.08 5.43
C ASP A 114 21.31 0.42 4.58
N ILE A 115 22.46 0.61 5.23
CA ILE A 115 23.74 0.98 4.59
C ILE A 115 24.13 0.05 3.43
N ARG A 116 23.78 -1.25 3.51
CA ARG A 116 24.08 -2.19 2.43
C ARG A 116 23.24 -1.92 1.19
N ARG A 117 22.04 -1.40 1.36
CA ARG A 117 21.15 -1.01 0.27
C ARG A 117 21.66 0.28 -0.39
N ARG A 118 22.07 1.26 0.40
CA ARG A 118 22.72 2.49 -0.08
C ARG A 118 23.93 2.21 -0.95
N LYS A 119 24.73 1.18 -0.64
CA LYS A 119 25.87 0.74 -1.48
C LYS A 119 25.47 0.30 -2.89
N VAL A 120 24.22 -0.04 -3.14
CA VAL A 120 23.74 -0.35 -4.50
C VAL A 120 23.64 0.93 -5.31
N LEU A 121 23.13 2.01 -4.71
CA LEU A 121 23.09 3.33 -5.35
C LEU A 121 24.50 3.88 -5.60
N ASN A 122 25.41 3.73 -4.63
CA ASN A 122 26.80 4.20 -4.77
C ASN A 122 27.50 3.58 -5.98
N ARG A 123 27.21 2.33 -6.31
CA ARG A 123 27.79 1.66 -7.49
C ARG A 123 27.28 2.21 -8.81
N ILE A 124 26.10 2.80 -8.82
CA ILE A 124 25.45 3.33 -10.01
C ILE A 124 25.74 4.82 -10.15
N ASN A 125 25.84 5.53 -9.01
CA ASN A 125 26.07 6.97 -8.92
C ASN A 125 27.42 7.23 -8.23
N GLU A 126 28.54 6.91 -8.89
CA GLU A 126 29.90 6.99 -8.31
C GLU A 126 30.31 8.44 -7.96
N SER A 127 29.68 9.44 -8.58
CA SER A 127 29.98 10.86 -8.38
C SER A 127 29.18 11.53 -7.25
N VAL A 128 28.30 10.79 -6.56
CA VAL A 128 27.44 11.36 -5.51
C VAL A 128 27.96 10.98 -4.13
N ASP A 129 28.21 11.97 -3.29
CA ASP A 129 28.54 11.78 -1.90
C ASP A 129 27.22 11.53 -1.10
N TRP A 130 27.05 10.31 -0.62
CA TRP A 130 25.86 9.86 0.12
C TRP A 130 25.92 10.32 1.57
N THR A 131 25.59 11.58 1.80
CA THR A 131 25.38 12.13 3.14
C THR A 131 23.95 11.82 3.61
N ASP A 132 23.72 11.93 4.92
CA ASP A 132 22.37 11.71 5.48
C ASP A 132 21.38 12.78 4.96
N GLU A 133 21.85 13.98 4.62
CA GLU A 133 21.07 15.05 4.00
C GLU A 133 20.55 14.63 2.60
N VAL A 134 21.42 14.08 1.76
CA VAL A 134 21.03 13.59 0.42
C VAL A 134 20.03 12.46 0.51
N ILE A 135 20.13 11.62 1.54
CA ILE A 135 19.20 10.52 1.74
C ILE A 135 17.84 11.06 2.18
N SER A 136 17.78 12.02 3.10
CA SER A 136 16.53 12.63 3.52
C SER A 136 15.83 13.37 2.37
N ASP A 137 16.58 14.01 1.49
CA ASP A 137 16.04 14.63 0.29
C ASP A 137 15.47 13.62 -0.73
N LEU A 138 16.09 12.43 -0.80
CA LEU A 138 15.56 11.35 -1.64
C LEU A 138 14.28 10.76 -1.05
N GLU A 139 14.24 10.50 0.25
CA GLU A 139 13.07 9.99 0.95
C GLU A 139 11.90 10.98 0.83
N ALA A 140 12.13 12.27 1.05
CA ALA A 140 11.10 13.30 0.85
C ALA A 140 10.55 13.34 -0.58
N ALA A 141 11.41 13.15 -1.59
CA ALA A 141 11.00 13.12 -2.98
C ALA A 141 10.23 11.84 -3.37
N GLU A 142 10.51 10.74 -2.68
CA GLU A 142 9.79 9.47 -2.84
C GLU A 142 8.42 9.54 -2.19
N ASP A 143 8.32 10.17 -1.01
CA ASP A 143 7.05 10.42 -0.32
C ASP A 143 6.14 11.35 -1.14
N GLU A 144 6.68 12.42 -1.72
CA GLU A 144 5.95 13.28 -2.65
C GLU A 144 5.43 12.51 -3.88
N TYR A 145 6.28 11.65 -4.45
CA TYR A 145 5.89 10.84 -5.60
C TYR A 145 4.77 9.87 -5.25
N GLU A 146 4.84 9.25 -4.09
CA GLU A 146 3.81 8.35 -3.59
C GLU A 146 2.49 9.09 -3.40
N ALA A 147 2.49 10.25 -2.76
CA ALA A 147 1.29 11.05 -2.54
C ALA A 147 0.62 11.53 -3.85
N GLU A 148 1.40 11.78 -4.90
CA GLU A 148 0.87 12.22 -6.19
C GLU A 148 0.30 11.09 -7.06
N ASN A 149 0.88 9.89 -6.99
CA ASN A 149 0.64 8.84 -7.99
C ASN A 149 -0.04 7.59 -7.44
N VAL A 150 -0.19 7.51 -6.12
CA VAL A 150 -0.75 6.35 -5.42
C VAL A 150 -2.05 6.72 -4.74
N GLU A 151 -3.10 5.96 -4.98
CA GLU A 151 -4.36 6.12 -4.26
C GLU A 151 -4.12 5.76 -2.77
N PRO A 152 -4.63 6.56 -1.80
CA PRO A 152 -4.48 6.23 -0.38
C PRO A 152 -5.07 4.85 -0.08
N SER A 153 -4.41 4.09 0.77
CA SER A 153 -4.93 2.80 1.23
C SER A 153 -6.19 3.04 2.07
N GLU A 154 -7.22 2.23 1.87
CA GLU A 154 -8.50 2.37 2.60
C GLU A 154 -8.34 2.26 4.14
N GLU A 155 -7.21 1.78 4.63
CA GLU A 155 -6.92 1.66 6.07
C GLU A 155 -6.52 2.97 6.77
N GLU A 156 -6.14 4.03 6.04
CA GLU A 156 -5.82 5.33 6.65
C GLU A 156 -7.08 6.22 6.87
N GLY A 157 -8.28 5.71 6.52
CA GLY A 157 -9.54 6.44 6.58
C GLY A 157 -10.29 6.42 7.93
N GLU A 158 -9.85 5.67 8.95
CA GLU A 158 -10.58 5.54 10.22
C GLU A 158 -10.04 6.45 11.35
N GLY A 159 -9.32 7.49 11.07
CA GLY A 159 -8.69 8.34 12.09
C GLY A 159 -8.72 9.84 11.88
N SER A 160 -9.61 10.40 11.07
CA SER A 160 -9.82 11.84 11.02
C SER A 160 -11.19 12.20 11.56
N GLU A 161 -11.18 12.95 12.63
CA GLU A 161 -12.31 13.57 13.31
C GLU A 161 -13.33 14.15 12.31
N GLU A 162 -14.61 13.82 12.53
CA GLU A 162 -15.76 14.40 11.85
C GLU A 162 -15.73 15.94 11.98
N GLU A 163 -15.19 16.62 11.01
CA GLU A 163 -15.56 17.99 10.77
C GLU A 163 -16.90 17.98 10.02
N VAL A 164 -17.95 18.22 10.77
CA VAL A 164 -19.34 18.28 10.31
C VAL A 164 -19.47 19.42 9.30
N THR A 165 -19.27 19.11 8.03
CA THR A 165 -19.82 19.93 6.97
C THR A 165 -21.26 19.50 6.75
N GLU A 166 -22.19 20.43 6.89
CA GLU A 166 -23.62 20.27 6.62
C GLU A 166 -23.82 19.92 5.14
N GLU A 167 -23.71 18.62 4.80
CA GLU A 167 -24.19 18.11 3.51
C GLU A 167 -25.70 17.85 3.65
N GLU A 168 -26.46 18.38 2.71
CA GLU A 168 -27.89 18.13 2.54
C GLU A 168 -28.14 16.61 2.44
N THR A 169 -28.44 15.98 3.54
CA THR A 169 -28.74 14.55 3.60
C THR A 169 -30.05 14.30 2.86
N ASP A 170 -29.98 13.53 1.79
CA ASP A 170 -31.13 13.20 0.93
C ASP A 170 -32.06 12.21 1.65
N TYR A 171 -32.90 12.73 2.56
CA TYR A 171 -33.83 11.97 3.40
C TYR A 171 -34.84 11.12 2.60
N SER A 172 -34.96 11.35 1.30
CA SER A 172 -35.90 10.61 0.44
C SER A 172 -35.50 9.14 0.23
N LYS A 173 -34.18 8.84 0.32
CA LYS A 173 -33.62 7.49 0.17
C LYS A 173 -33.62 6.66 1.43
N MET A 174 -33.81 7.27 2.60
CA MET A 174 -33.80 6.59 3.90
C MET A 174 -35.07 5.77 4.16
N SER A 175 -34.92 4.70 4.93
CA SER A 175 -36.05 3.89 5.37
C SER A 175 -36.86 4.61 6.48
N VAL A 176 -38.11 4.20 6.68
CA VAL A 176 -38.98 4.79 7.76
C VAL A 176 -38.40 4.57 9.14
N ALA A 177 -37.64 3.49 9.36
CA ALA A 177 -37.01 3.20 10.64
C ALA A 177 -35.88 4.20 10.92
N GLU A 178 -34.99 4.40 9.96
CA GLU A 178 -33.88 5.35 10.03
C GLU A 178 -34.34 6.79 10.19
N LEU A 179 -35.39 7.20 9.45
CA LEU A 179 -36.00 8.53 9.63
C LEU A 179 -36.54 8.77 11.04
N LYS A 180 -37.13 7.74 11.69
CA LYS A 180 -37.60 7.83 13.06
C LYS A 180 -36.48 7.93 14.08
N ASP A 181 -35.35 7.27 13.82
CA ASP A 181 -34.20 7.33 14.72
C ASP A 181 -33.53 8.71 14.63
N VAL A 182 -33.37 9.28 13.45
CA VAL A 182 -32.90 10.67 13.27
C VAL A 182 -33.82 11.70 13.90
N LEU A 183 -35.16 11.51 13.80
CA LEU A 183 -36.14 12.39 14.47
C LEU A 183 -36.08 12.29 15.99
N LYS A 184 -35.78 11.09 16.55
CA LYS A 184 -35.55 10.91 17.99
C LYS A 184 -34.30 11.63 18.47
N GLU A 185 -33.21 11.56 17.72
CA GLU A 185 -31.99 12.28 18.06
C GLU A 185 -32.16 13.79 18.03
N LYS A 186 -32.95 14.30 17.10
CA LYS A 186 -33.31 15.72 17.02
C LYS A 186 -34.46 16.14 17.95
N GLY A 187 -35.04 15.21 18.73
CA GLY A 187 -36.11 15.50 19.70
C GLY A 187 -37.46 15.82 19.05
N LEU A 188 -37.67 15.45 17.80
CA LEU A 188 -38.88 15.73 17.02
C LEU A 188 -39.88 14.58 17.08
N PRO A 189 -41.19 14.85 16.91
CA PRO A 189 -42.22 13.81 16.98
C PRO A 189 -42.08 12.78 15.85
N VAL A 190 -41.99 11.49 16.21
CA VAL A 190 -41.73 10.36 15.32
C VAL A 190 -42.98 9.71 14.72
N SER A 191 -44.14 10.29 14.88
CA SER A 191 -45.44 9.78 14.39
C SER A 191 -45.77 10.37 13.01
N GLY A 192 -46.23 9.56 12.07
CA GLY A 192 -46.69 10.01 10.74
C GLY A 192 -46.22 9.08 9.58
N LYS A 193 -46.63 9.41 8.36
CA LYS A 193 -46.23 8.74 7.13
C LYS A 193 -44.81 9.19 6.73
N LYS A 194 -44.14 8.42 5.87
CA LYS A 194 -42.76 8.71 5.42
C LYS A 194 -42.60 10.15 4.91
N ALA A 195 -43.60 10.66 4.17
CA ALA A 195 -43.56 12.02 3.65
C ALA A 195 -43.59 13.08 4.76
N ASP A 196 -44.41 12.88 5.80
CA ASP A 196 -44.53 13.80 6.95
C ASP A 196 -43.22 13.82 7.79
N LEU A 197 -42.50 12.68 7.86
CA LEU A 197 -41.24 12.58 8.59
C LEU A 197 -40.10 13.31 7.82
N ILE A 198 -40.09 13.22 6.51
CA ILE A 198 -39.13 13.93 5.63
C ILE A 198 -39.37 15.45 5.69
N GLU A 199 -40.62 15.89 5.63
CA GLU A 199 -40.99 17.32 5.70
C GLU A 199 -40.58 17.96 7.01
N ARG A 200 -40.67 17.23 8.13
CA ARG A 200 -40.21 17.70 9.45
C ARG A 200 -38.70 17.82 9.54
N LEU A 201 -37.95 16.87 8.95
CA LEU A 201 -36.50 16.93 8.93
C LEU A 201 -35.99 18.05 8.00
N GLN A 202 -36.68 18.33 6.91
CA GLN A 202 -36.35 19.44 6.00
C GLN A 202 -36.80 20.81 6.57
N GLY A 203 -37.85 20.84 7.38
CA GLY A 203 -38.33 22.06 8.01
C GLY A 203 -37.46 22.56 9.17
N ASP A 204 -36.69 21.67 9.80
CA ASP A 204 -35.84 21.99 10.95
C ASP A 204 -34.41 22.40 10.52
N SER A 205 -34.10 22.32 9.22
CA SER A 205 -32.83 22.76 8.63
C SER A 205 -32.91 24.18 8.03
N LYS A 206 -33.91 24.97 8.38
CA LYS A 206 -34.02 26.41 8.06
C LYS A 206 -33.85 27.25 9.34
#